data_581003b03371aba7c51c2eeceaaf350a
#
_entry.id   581003b03371aba7c51c2eeceaaf350a
#
_cell.length_a   1.000
_cell.length_b   1.000
_cell.length_c   1.000
_cell.angle_alpha   90.00
_cell.angle_beta   90.00
_cell.angle_gamma   90.00
#
_symmetry.space_group_name_H-M   'P 1'
#
loop_
_entity.id
_entity.type
_entity.pdbx_description
1 polymer ?
#
loop_
_entity_poly.entity_id
_entity_poly.type
_entity_poly.pdbx_seq_one_letter_code
_entity_poly.pdbx_strand_id
1 'polypeptide(L)'
;NHSAAARYGQALMDSIGPRLTGSAANRAANDWLLGIYKSLGVDARNEKYGTWRDWTRGISTLELVAPRHRVLEATMHAWSGATPAGGVTADVVIIPTAAEIVDSAGFARWLQSVKGKLVLISEPQTTCRPDADIRTWADSATYQHAVSQRDSAAQDWRARFAAAHVNFRELPALLAHAGVAGVLSNGWSRGWGVDKIQS
;
A
#
# COMPACT_ATOMS: atom_id res chain seq x y z
N ASN A 1 25.57 -4.84 -26.71
CA ASN A 1 24.12 -4.98 -26.62
C ASN A 1 23.47 -3.65 -27.03
N HIS A 2 22.84 -3.57 -28.21
CA HIS A 2 22.24 -2.35 -28.77
C HIS A 2 20.72 -2.26 -28.49
N SER A 3 20.23 -2.89 -27.39
CA SER A 3 18.81 -2.87 -27.06
C SER A 3 18.34 -1.47 -26.71
N ALA A 4 17.24 -1.02 -27.30
CA ALA A 4 16.58 0.23 -26.99
C ALA A 4 15.69 0.15 -25.71
N ALA A 5 15.58 -1.03 -25.08
CA ALA A 5 14.66 -1.28 -23.99
C ALA A 5 14.88 -0.34 -22.77
N ALA A 6 16.13 -0.11 -22.38
CA ALA A 6 16.45 0.80 -21.27
C ALA A 6 16.02 2.23 -21.57
N ARG A 7 16.27 2.72 -22.80
CA ARG A 7 15.86 4.05 -23.24
C ARG A 7 14.34 4.20 -23.27
N TYR A 8 13.63 3.20 -23.78
CA TYR A 8 12.16 3.22 -23.79
C TYR A 8 11.58 3.12 -22.38
N GLY A 9 12.17 2.27 -21.53
CA GLY A 9 11.79 2.17 -20.13
C GLY A 9 11.97 3.50 -19.39
N GLN A 10 13.10 4.16 -19.56
CA GLN A 10 13.35 5.46 -18.97
C GLN A 10 12.39 6.53 -19.48
N ALA A 11 12.18 6.64 -20.79
CA ALA A 11 11.22 7.59 -21.37
C ALA A 11 9.80 7.37 -20.82
N LEU A 12 9.37 6.13 -20.68
CA LEU A 12 8.07 5.78 -20.14
C LEU A 12 7.92 6.16 -18.65
N MET A 13 8.99 5.97 -17.85
CA MET A 13 8.98 6.28 -16.43
C MET A 13 9.11 7.78 -16.14
N ASP A 14 10.02 8.46 -16.84
CA ASP A 14 10.37 9.85 -16.54
C ASP A 14 9.42 10.85 -17.21
N SER A 15 8.95 10.55 -18.44
CA SER A 15 8.15 11.50 -19.22
C SER A 15 6.64 11.31 -19.03
N ILE A 16 6.18 10.08 -18.82
CA ILE A 16 4.75 9.76 -18.68
C ILE A 16 4.40 9.48 -17.21
N GLY A 17 5.25 8.73 -16.51
CA GLY A 17 5.09 8.42 -15.10
C GLY A 17 3.98 7.38 -14.80
N PRO A 18 3.26 7.53 -13.67
CA PRO A 18 2.21 6.60 -13.26
C PRO A 18 1.07 6.50 -14.27
N ARG A 19 0.68 5.26 -14.62
CA ARG A 19 -0.25 4.96 -15.73
C ARG A 19 -1.39 4.07 -15.28
N LEU A 20 -2.18 4.56 -14.34
CA LEU A 20 -3.37 3.82 -13.90
C LEU A 20 -4.35 3.63 -15.07
N THR A 21 -4.96 2.46 -15.14
CA THR A 21 -5.96 2.14 -16.17
C THR A 21 -7.04 3.20 -16.21
N GLY A 22 -7.35 3.69 -17.40
CA GLY A 22 -8.36 4.74 -17.62
C GLY A 22 -7.86 6.17 -17.45
N SER A 23 -6.68 6.39 -16.87
CA SER A 23 -6.12 7.74 -16.67
C SER A 23 -5.65 8.40 -17.97
N ALA A 24 -5.51 9.71 -17.95
CA ALA A 24 -4.91 10.47 -19.05
C ALA A 24 -3.48 10.00 -19.35
N ALA A 25 -2.68 9.69 -18.31
CA ALA A 25 -1.33 9.17 -18.46
C ALA A 25 -1.32 7.78 -19.12
N ASN A 26 -2.31 6.93 -18.85
CA ASN A 26 -2.44 5.64 -19.53
C ASN A 26 -2.71 5.83 -21.03
N ARG A 27 -3.58 6.77 -21.41
CA ARG A 27 -3.80 7.11 -22.83
C ARG A 27 -2.53 7.65 -23.48
N ALA A 28 -1.84 8.59 -22.83
CA ALA A 28 -0.58 9.13 -23.32
C ALA A 28 0.49 8.05 -23.54
N ALA A 29 0.56 7.06 -22.63
CA ALA A 29 1.47 5.92 -22.79
C ALA A 29 1.13 5.06 -24.01
N ASN A 30 -0.15 4.81 -24.25
CA ASN A 30 -0.61 4.03 -25.41
C ASN A 30 -0.32 4.79 -26.72
N ASP A 31 -0.55 6.11 -26.76
CA ASP A 31 -0.26 6.94 -27.92
C ASP A 31 1.25 7.03 -28.20
N TRP A 32 2.05 7.17 -27.15
CA TRP A 32 3.51 7.12 -27.25
C TRP A 32 4.00 5.78 -27.80
N LEU A 33 3.48 4.66 -27.26
CA LEU A 33 3.84 3.31 -27.71
C LEU A 33 3.42 3.08 -29.18
N LEU A 34 2.24 3.58 -29.57
CA LEU A 34 1.79 3.55 -30.96
C LEU A 34 2.78 4.27 -31.89
N GLY A 35 3.32 5.42 -31.47
CA GLY A 35 4.36 6.14 -32.18
C GLY A 35 5.64 5.32 -32.35
N ILE A 36 6.06 4.59 -31.31
CA ILE A 36 7.21 3.68 -31.37
C ILE A 36 6.98 2.57 -32.38
N TYR A 37 5.85 1.88 -32.34
CA TYR A 37 5.54 0.81 -33.31
C TYR A 37 5.57 1.32 -34.76
N LYS A 38 4.94 2.46 -35.01
CA LYS A 38 4.97 3.07 -36.35
C LYS A 38 6.38 3.43 -36.80
N SER A 39 7.23 3.93 -35.91
CA SER A 39 8.63 4.25 -36.23
C SER A 39 9.47 3.01 -36.56
N LEU A 40 9.03 1.84 -36.09
CA LEU A 40 9.64 0.54 -36.41
C LEU A 40 9.02 -0.15 -37.65
N GLY A 41 8.10 0.53 -38.35
CA GLY A 41 7.42 -0.01 -39.51
C GLY A 41 6.32 -1.03 -39.18
N VAL A 42 5.89 -1.10 -37.92
CA VAL A 42 4.81 -1.98 -37.48
C VAL A 42 3.47 -1.26 -37.66
N ASP A 43 2.52 -1.87 -38.35
CA ASP A 43 1.15 -1.39 -38.41
C ASP A 43 0.47 -1.66 -37.05
N ALA A 44 0.08 -0.59 -36.37
CA ALA A 44 -0.49 -0.64 -35.04
C ALA A 44 -1.57 0.42 -34.87
N ARG A 45 -2.53 0.12 -33.99
CA ARG A 45 -3.61 1.04 -33.61
C ARG A 45 -3.98 0.85 -32.15
N ASN A 46 -4.46 1.92 -31.54
CA ASN A 46 -5.13 1.83 -30.25
C ASN A 46 -6.55 1.30 -30.45
N GLU A 47 -6.97 0.35 -29.62
CA GLU A 47 -8.29 -0.23 -29.65
C GLU A 47 -9.00 0.04 -28.32
N LYS A 48 -10.19 0.60 -28.40
CA LYS A 48 -11.03 0.84 -27.20
C LYS A 48 -11.73 -0.45 -26.82
N TYR A 49 -11.37 -1.04 -25.69
CA TYR A 49 -11.96 -2.28 -25.19
C TYR A 49 -12.83 -2.08 -23.93
N GLY A 50 -12.84 -0.85 -23.36
CA GLY A 50 -13.65 -0.59 -22.18
C GLY A 50 -13.64 0.87 -21.76
N THR A 51 -14.32 1.13 -20.67
CA THR A 51 -14.36 2.43 -19.99
C THR A 51 -14.08 2.21 -18.50
N TRP A 52 -13.15 2.97 -17.96
CA TRP A 52 -12.76 2.93 -16.55
C TRP A 52 -12.99 4.28 -15.91
N ARG A 53 -13.28 4.25 -14.59
CA ARG A 53 -13.30 5.47 -13.78
C ARG A 53 -11.87 5.98 -13.66
N ASP A 54 -11.64 7.23 -14.00
CA ASP A 54 -10.33 7.88 -13.81
C ASP A 54 -10.09 8.17 -12.33
N TRP A 55 -8.83 8.12 -11.93
CA TRP A 55 -8.38 8.50 -10.60
C TRP A 55 -7.03 9.22 -10.70
N THR A 56 -6.96 10.40 -10.09
CA THR A 56 -5.74 11.19 -10.02
C THR A 56 -5.38 11.41 -8.56
N ARG A 57 -4.12 11.15 -8.22
CA ARG A 57 -3.62 11.36 -6.87
C ARG A 57 -3.56 12.86 -6.57
N GLY A 58 -4.24 13.27 -5.53
CA GLY A 58 -4.17 14.59 -4.96
C GLY A 58 -3.03 14.75 -3.95
N ILE A 59 -3.03 15.87 -3.25
CA ILE A 59 -2.13 16.09 -2.10
C ILE A 59 -2.64 15.27 -0.93
N SER A 60 -1.73 14.55 -0.27
CA SER A 60 -2.02 13.76 0.93
C SER A 60 -1.18 14.30 2.08
N THR A 61 -1.80 14.55 3.22
CA THR A 61 -1.13 14.91 4.47
C THR A 61 -1.62 13.98 5.57
N LEU A 62 -0.71 13.55 6.43
CA LEU A 62 -1.02 12.75 7.60
C LEU A 62 -0.27 13.30 8.80
N GLU A 63 -0.98 13.54 9.88
CA GLU A 63 -0.42 14.07 11.10
C GLU A 63 -0.85 13.23 12.30
N LEU A 64 0.11 12.90 13.16
CA LEU A 64 -0.16 12.40 14.50
C LEU A 64 -0.40 13.62 15.39
N VAL A 65 -1.60 13.78 15.94
CA VAL A 65 -1.96 14.94 16.77
C VAL A 65 -1.78 14.70 18.26
N ALA A 66 -1.84 13.44 18.68
CA ALA A 66 -1.62 13.01 20.07
C ALA A 66 -0.89 11.66 20.09
N PRO A 67 -0.06 11.34 21.10
CA PRO A 67 0.26 12.13 22.32
C PRO A 67 1.22 13.29 22.06
N ARG A 68 1.75 13.42 20.86
CA ARG A 68 2.61 14.54 20.42
C ARG A 68 2.36 14.82 18.96
N HIS A 69 2.41 16.08 18.57
CA HIS A 69 2.28 16.46 17.17
C HIS A 69 3.49 15.99 16.34
N ARG A 70 3.21 15.33 15.22
CA ARG A 70 4.22 14.89 14.25
C ARG A 70 3.61 14.76 12.86
N VAL A 71 4.23 15.36 11.88
CA VAL A 71 3.91 15.10 10.47
C VAL A 71 4.48 13.73 10.08
N LEU A 72 3.68 12.93 9.41
CA LEU A 72 4.05 11.60 8.92
C LEU A 72 4.07 11.62 7.39
N GLU A 73 5.07 11.00 6.80
CA GLU A 73 5.09 10.77 5.36
C GLU A 73 4.05 9.74 5.00
N ALA A 74 3.12 10.12 4.14
CA ALA A 74 2.06 9.25 3.67
C ALA A 74 1.60 9.65 2.27
N THR A 75 1.05 8.69 1.56
CA THR A 75 0.41 8.91 0.28
C THR A 75 -0.81 8.02 0.14
N MET A 76 -1.80 8.48 -0.60
CA MET A 76 -3.02 7.71 -0.83
C MET A 76 -2.76 6.51 -1.72
N HIS A 77 -3.36 5.38 -1.37
CA HIS A 77 -3.50 4.26 -2.31
C HIS A 77 -4.32 4.69 -3.52
N ALA A 78 -3.99 4.13 -4.68
CA ALA A 78 -4.80 4.35 -5.86
C ALA A 78 -6.26 3.90 -5.62
N TRP A 79 -7.19 4.60 -6.26
CA TRP A 79 -8.64 4.39 -6.15
C TRP A 79 -9.26 4.75 -4.79
N SER A 80 -8.46 5.29 -3.85
CA SER A 80 -9.01 5.83 -2.60
C SER A 80 -9.90 7.03 -2.86
N GLY A 81 -10.97 7.16 -2.08
CA GLY A 81 -11.79 8.36 -2.06
C GLY A 81 -11.05 9.55 -1.43
N ALA A 82 -11.47 10.76 -1.77
CA ALA A 82 -10.98 11.96 -1.10
C ALA A 82 -11.57 12.07 0.31
N THR A 83 -10.81 12.63 1.24
CA THR A 83 -11.34 13.09 2.54
C THR A 83 -12.22 14.34 2.34
N PRO A 84 -13.12 14.67 3.28
CA PRO A 84 -13.79 15.98 3.31
C PRO A 84 -12.77 17.13 3.28
N ALA A 85 -13.21 18.30 2.82
CA ALA A 85 -12.33 19.48 2.67
C ALA A 85 -11.55 19.88 3.95
N GLY A 86 -12.11 19.61 5.13
CA GLY A 86 -11.47 19.84 6.43
C GLY A 86 -10.57 18.70 6.91
N GLY A 87 -10.40 17.66 6.11
CA GLY A 87 -9.70 16.45 6.55
C GLY A 87 -10.54 15.58 7.50
N VAL A 88 -9.87 14.60 8.11
CA VAL A 88 -10.47 13.72 9.13
C VAL A 88 -9.51 13.61 10.29
N THR A 89 -10.01 13.86 11.50
CA THR A 89 -9.28 13.58 12.74
C THR A 89 -10.02 12.49 13.50
N ALA A 90 -9.33 11.40 13.83
CA ALA A 90 -9.93 10.26 14.48
C ALA A 90 -8.89 9.47 15.28
N ASP A 91 -9.38 8.69 16.25
CA ASP A 91 -8.55 7.72 16.96
C ASP A 91 -8.03 6.65 16.00
N VAL A 92 -6.79 6.20 16.25
CA VAL A 92 -6.17 5.11 15.50
C VAL A 92 -6.29 3.82 16.31
N VAL A 93 -6.75 2.76 15.64
CA VAL A 93 -6.82 1.42 16.22
C VAL A 93 -6.11 0.43 15.30
N ILE A 94 -5.64 -0.66 15.88
CA ILE A 94 -5.07 -1.80 15.15
C ILE A 94 -6.03 -2.98 15.23
N ILE A 95 -5.94 -3.89 14.27
CA ILE A 95 -6.65 -5.17 14.33
C ILE A 95 -6.21 -5.92 15.59
N PRO A 96 -7.15 -6.39 16.43
CA PRO A 96 -6.83 -7.06 17.68
C PRO A 96 -6.01 -8.34 17.46
N THR A 97 -5.33 -8.79 18.49
CA THR A 97 -4.57 -10.05 18.48
C THR A 97 -5.51 -11.25 18.28
N ALA A 98 -4.97 -12.38 17.86
CA ALA A 98 -5.74 -13.61 17.71
C ALA A 98 -6.42 -14.04 19.03
N ALA A 99 -5.77 -13.78 20.18
CA ALA A 99 -6.32 -14.08 21.50
C ALA A 99 -7.51 -13.19 21.88
N GLU A 100 -7.53 -11.93 21.40
CA GLU A 100 -8.65 -11.00 21.61
C GLU A 100 -9.80 -11.25 20.63
N ILE A 101 -9.50 -11.62 19.40
CA ILE A 101 -10.49 -11.95 18.36
C ILE A 101 -11.22 -13.25 18.74
N VAL A 102 -10.48 -14.28 19.12
CA VAL A 102 -10.93 -15.65 19.44
C VAL A 102 -11.57 -16.36 18.23
N ASP A 103 -12.57 -15.75 17.59
CA ASP A 103 -13.36 -16.28 16.48
C ASP A 103 -13.95 -15.18 15.59
N SER A 104 -14.68 -15.59 14.57
CA SER A 104 -15.35 -14.66 13.65
C SER A 104 -16.38 -13.77 14.32
N ALA A 105 -17.05 -14.24 15.37
CA ALA A 105 -18.01 -13.42 16.14
C ALA A 105 -17.28 -12.33 16.94
N GLY A 106 -16.13 -12.63 17.51
CA GLY A 106 -15.27 -11.65 18.17
C GLY A 106 -14.79 -10.57 17.19
N PHE A 107 -14.38 -10.97 16.01
CA PHE A 107 -14.01 -10.03 14.95
C PHE A 107 -15.21 -9.15 14.51
N ALA A 108 -16.38 -9.73 14.36
CA ALA A 108 -17.60 -8.98 14.03
C ALA A 108 -17.96 -7.94 15.10
N ARG A 109 -17.80 -8.27 16.39
CA ARG A 109 -17.98 -7.30 17.48
C ARG A 109 -16.97 -6.16 17.41
N TRP A 110 -15.70 -6.49 17.12
CA TRP A 110 -14.67 -5.47 16.95
C TRP A 110 -14.99 -4.55 15.76
N LEU A 111 -15.44 -5.08 14.63
CA LEU A 111 -15.85 -4.27 13.47
C LEU A 111 -16.93 -3.24 13.83
N GLN A 112 -17.87 -3.57 14.72
CA GLN A 112 -18.87 -2.62 15.20
C GLN A 112 -18.28 -1.47 16.04
N SER A 113 -17.13 -1.70 16.68
CA SER A 113 -16.46 -0.72 17.55
C SER A 113 -15.56 0.27 16.81
N VAL A 114 -15.26 0.04 15.54
CA VAL A 114 -14.28 0.84 14.77
C VAL A 114 -14.91 1.93 13.89
N LYS A 115 -16.23 2.09 13.95
CA LYS A 115 -16.91 3.15 13.21
C LYS A 115 -16.31 4.52 13.52
N GLY A 116 -15.96 5.27 12.46
CA GLY A 116 -15.37 6.60 12.56
C GLY A 116 -13.90 6.62 13.02
N LYS A 117 -13.24 5.48 13.17
CA LYS A 117 -11.82 5.40 13.54
C LYS A 117 -10.93 5.17 12.31
N LEU A 118 -9.64 5.46 12.44
CA LEU A 118 -8.61 5.07 11.48
C LEU A 118 -8.07 3.70 11.91
N VAL A 119 -7.96 2.78 10.95
CA VAL A 119 -7.55 1.39 11.23
C VAL A 119 -6.20 1.09 10.59
N LEU A 120 -5.22 0.66 11.41
CA LEU A 120 -3.95 0.12 10.94
C LEU A 120 -4.15 -1.32 10.47
N ILE A 121 -3.83 -1.57 9.18
CA ILE A 121 -4.03 -2.87 8.53
C ILE A 121 -2.73 -3.57 8.12
N SER A 122 -1.61 -3.12 8.60
CA SER A 122 -0.29 -3.74 8.37
C SER A 122 0.40 -4.12 9.66
N GLU A 123 1.25 -5.15 9.57
CA GLU A 123 2.06 -5.59 10.69
C GLU A 123 3.04 -4.51 11.15
N PRO A 124 3.33 -4.41 12.46
CA PRO A 124 4.37 -3.52 12.96
C PRO A 124 5.75 -3.93 12.42
N GLN A 125 6.50 -2.98 11.90
CA GLN A 125 7.87 -3.23 11.49
C GLN A 125 8.81 -3.08 12.67
N THR A 126 9.61 -4.10 12.95
CA THR A 126 10.57 -4.12 14.07
C THR A 126 11.78 -3.23 13.81
N THR A 127 12.14 -3.04 12.55
CA THR A 127 13.23 -2.17 12.10
C THR A 127 13.04 -1.79 10.65
N CYS A 128 13.53 -0.62 10.24
CA CYS A 128 13.63 -0.22 8.83
C CYS A 128 14.99 -0.54 8.20
N ARG A 129 15.88 -1.25 8.93
CA ARG A 129 17.20 -1.64 8.43
C ARG A 129 17.09 -2.92 7.60
N PRO A 130 17.68 -2.98 6.38
CA PRO A 130 17.67 -4.16 5.53
C PRO A 130 18.34 -5.37 6.19
N ASP A 131 17.87 -6.58 5.90
CA ASP A 131 18.43 -7.82 6.42
C ASP A 131 19.91 -8.02 6.03
N ALA A 132 20.23 -7.66 4.78
CA ALA A 132 21.61 -7.76 4.29
C ALA A 132 22.58 -6.87 5.09
N ASP A 133 22.10 -5.69 5.50
CA ASP A 133 22.89 -4.77 6.30
C ASP A 133 23.06 -5.27 7.73
N ILE A 134 21.99 -5.75 8.37
CA ILE A 134 22.08 -6.38 9.69
C ILE A 134 23.06 -7.55 9.66
N ARG A 135 22.95 -8.41 8.65
CA ARG A 135 23.85 -9.58 8.50
C ARG A 135 25.30 -9.20 8.27
N THR A 136 25.57 -8.05 7.64
CA THR A 136 26.93 -7.59 7.36
C THR A 136 27.61 -7.02 8.60
N TRP A 137 26.85 -6.32 9.45
CA TRP A 137 27.43 -5.51 10.53
C TRP A 137 27.14 -6.00 11.94
N ALA A 138 26.16 -6.90 12.11
CA ALA A 138 25.84 -7.48 13.40
C ALA A 138 26.55 -8.83 13.60
N ASP A 139 26.74 -9.19 14.86
CA ASP A 139 27.11 -10.57 15.20
C ASP A 139 25.97 -11.54 14.87
N SER A 140 26.29 -12.84 14.82
CA SER A 140 25.34 -13.88 14.45
C SER A 140 24.10 -13.93 15.35
N ALA A 141 24.26 -13.71 16.67
CA ALA A 141 23.16 -13.77 17.63
C ALA A 141 22.19 -12.60 17.41
N THR A 142 22.71 -11.38 17.23
CA THR A 142 21.93 -10.18 16.93
C THR A 142 21.16 -10.33 15.61
N TYR A 143 21.81 -10.87 14.57
CA TYR A 143 21.13 -11.14 13.30
C TYR A 143 19.98 -12.14 13.45
N GLN A 144 20.23 -13.28 14.10
CA GLN A 144 19.22 -14.31 14.35
C GLN A 144 18.06 -13.77 15.18
N HIS A 145 18.35 -12.94 16.18
CA HIS A 145 17.33 -12.30 17.00
C HIS A 145 16.43 -11.37 16.16
N ALA A 146 17.02 -10.53 15.30
CA ALA A 146 16.26 -9.63 14.43
C ALA A 146 15.36 -10.39 13.44
N VAL A 147 15.86 -11.49 12.85
CA VAL A 147 15.08 -12.37 11.97
C VAL A 147 13.93 -13.00 12.74
N SER A 148 14.21 -13.60 13.92
CA SER A 148 13.18 -14.23 14.75
C SER A 148 12.08 -13.26 15.19
N GLN A 149 12.45 -12.05 15.60
CA GLN A 149 11.45 -11.02 15.94
C GLN A 149 10.52 -10.68 14.78
N ARG A 150 11.08 -10.54 13.58
CA ARG A 150 10.30 -10.24 12.38
C ARG A 150 9.38 -11.40 12.01
N ASP A 151 9.89 -12.62 12.04
CA ASP A 151 9.11 -13.82 11.72
C ASP A 151 7.97 -14.00 12.70
N SER A 152 8.21 -13.76 14.00
CA SER A 152 7.18 -13.78 15.03
C SER A 152 6.10 -12.71 14.79
N ALA A 153 6.50 -11.47 14.48
CA ALA A 153 5.56 -10.40 14.19
C ALA A 153 4.67 -10.73 12.98
N ALA A 154 5.26 -11.28 11.91
CA ALA A 154 4.52 -11.70 10.73
C ALA A 154 3.60 -12.90 11.02
N GLN A 155 4.02 -13.83 11.88
CA GLN A 155 3.20 -14.96 12.29
C GLN A 155 2.01 -14.50 13.13
N ASP A 156 2.23 -13.65 14.13
CA ASP A 156 1.18 -13.07 14.97
C ASP A 156 0.17 -12.29 14.13
N TRP A 157 0.68 -11.52 13.13
CA TRP A 157 -0.19 -10.79 12.22
C TRP A 157 -1.10 -11.72 11.41
N ARG A 158 -0.56 -12.81 10.85
CA ARG A 158 -1.36 -13.80 10.11
C ARG A 158 -2.37 -14.53 11.02
N ALA A 159 -1.99 -14.79 12.25
CA ALA A 159 -2.86 -15.46 13.23
C ALA A 159 -4.15 -14.66 13.51
N ARG A 160 -4.11 -13.32 13.45
CA ARG A 160 -5.30 -12.45 13.62
C ARG A 160 -6.35 -12.75 12.55
N PHE A 161 -5.93 -12.86 11.29
CA PHE A 161 -6.84 -13.17 10.17
C PHE A 161 -7.34 -14.61 10.21
N ALA A 162 -6.49 -15.55 10.62
CA ALA A 162 -6.90 -16.95 10.79
C ALA A 162 -7.96 -17.07 11.89
N ALA A 163 -7.79 -16.41 13.03
CA ALA A 163 -8.78 -16.38 14.11
C ALA A 163 -10.09 -15.71 13.68
N ALA A 164 -10.00 -14.65 12.90
CA ALA A 164 -11.16 -13.92 12.37
C ALA A 164 -11.90 -14.69 11.26
N HIS A 165 -11.28 -15.70 10.66
CA HIS A 165 -11.74 -16.36 9.41
C HIS A 165 -11.95 -15.35 8.26
N VAL A 166 -11.08 -14.36 8.16
CA VAL A 166 -11.16 -13.26 7.16
C VAL A 166 -9.98 -13.34 6.21
N ASN A 167 -10.26 -13.22 4.92
CA ASN A 167 -9.21 -13.04 3.93
C ASN A 167 -8.73 -11.57 3.95
N PHE A 168 -7.43 -11.36 3.96
CA PHE A 168 -6.84 -10.00 3.94
C PHE A 168 -7.37 -9.13 2.78
N ARG A 169 -7.67 -9.73 1.63
CA ARG A 169 -8.22 -9.01 0.46
C ARG A 169 -9.64 -8.49 0.69
N GLU A 170 -10.40 -9.10 1.58
CA GLU A 170 -11.77 -8.70 1.91
C GLU A 170 -11.81 -7.62 2.99
N LEU A 171 -10.72 -7.50 3.76
CA LEU A 171 -10.63 -6.59 4.90
C LEU A 171 -10.97 -5.13 4.56
N PRO A 172 -10.48 -4.52 3.47
CA PRO A 172 -10.83 -3.14 3.13
C PRO A 172 -12.33 -2.94 2.91
N ALA A 173 -13.01 -3.90 2.28
CA ALA A 173 -14.45 -3.85 2.09
C ALA A 173 -15.22 -3.98 3.41
N LEU A 174 -14.81 -4.90 4.28
CA LEU A 174 -15.41 -5.07 5.61
C LEU A 174 -15.27 -3.81 6.46
N LEU A 175 -14.09 -3.19 6.47
CA LEU A 175 -13.84 -1.94 7.18
C LEU A 175 -14.66 -0.78 6.59
N ALA A 176 -14.76 -0.68 5.27
CA ALA A 176 -15.61 0.32 4.62
C ALA A 176 -17.09 0.15 5.01
N HIS A 177 -17.61 -1.08 5.03
CA HIS A 177 -18.96 -1.37 5.51
C HIS A 177 -19.15 -1.06 7.01
N ALA A 178 -18.13 -1.25 7.82
CA ALA A 178 -18.14 -0.87 9.24
C ALA A 178 -18.11 0.65 9.44
N GLY A 179 -17.90 1.44 8.41
CA GLY A 179 -17.90 2.89 8.46
C GLY A 179 -16.67 3.49 9.12
N VAL A 180 -15.49 2.90 8.93
CA VAL A 180 -14.22 3.48 9.42
C VAL A 180 -13.95 4.82 8.72
N ALA A 181 -13.23 5.71 9.38
CA ALA A 181 -12.80 6.98 8.80
C ALA A 181 -11.75 6.81 7.70
N GLY A 182 -10.98 5.71 7.76
CA GLY A 182 -9.99 5.34 6.78
C GLY A 182 -9.12 4.18 7.25
N VAL A 183 -8.29 3.68 6.34
CA VAL A 183 -7.30 2.63 6.63
C VAL A 183 -5.90 3.16 6.42
N LEU A 184 -4.98 2.73 7.27
CA LEU A 184 -3.56 3.06 7.20
C LEU A 184 -2.78 1.77 7.04
N SER A 185 -1.85 1.75 6.10
CA SER A 185 -0.97 0.60 5.87
C SER A 185 0.47 1.04 5.68
N ASN A 186 1.37 0.14 6.01
CA ASN A 186 2.80 0.25 5.74
C ASN A 186 3.19 -0.91 4.82
N GLY A 187 3.74 -0.61 3.67
CA GLY A 187 4.18 -1.58 2.67
C GLY A 187 5.70 -1.62 2.56
N TRP A 188 6.41 -1.78 3.68
CA TRP A 188 7.87 -1.74 3.69
C TRP A 188 8.50 -2.69 2.66
N SER A 189 9.40 -2.16 1.85
CA SER A 189 10.07 -2.87 0.75
C SER A 189 11.26 -3.72 1.19
N ARG A 190 11.56 -3.81 2.50
CA ARG A 190 12.77 -4.38 3.10
C ARG A 190 14.04 -3.58 2.77
N GLY A 191 13.92 -2.33 2.36
CA GLY A 191 15.00 -1.39 2.10
C GLY A 191 14.85 -0.16 3.00
N TRP A 192 15.87 0.36 3.55
CA TRP A 192 16.10 1.59 4.32
C TRP A 192 14.89 2.54 4.51
N GLY A 193 13.81 2.05 5.09
CA GLY A 193 12.59 2.83 5.33
C GLY A 193 11.76 3.13 4.08
N VAL A 194 12.04 2.50 2.95
CA VAL A 194 11.29 2.69 1.71
C VAL A 194 10.04 1.82 1.72
N ASP A 195 8.88 2.44 1.61
CA ASP A 195 7.61 1.75 1.45
C ASP A 195 7.24 1.58 -0.02
N LYS A 196 6.65 0.44 -0.33
CA LYS A 196 6.00 0.23 -1.63
C LYS A 196 4.58 0.75 -1.58
N ILE A 197 4.27 1.65 -2.48
CA ILE A 197 2.90 2.10 -2.71
C ILE A 197 2.27 1.11 -3.67
N GLN A 198 1.35 0.30 -3.15
CA GLN A 198 0.56 -0.62 -3.96
C GLN A 198 -0.73 0.06 -4.41
N SER A 199 -1.14 -0.23 -5.61
CA SER A 199 -2.43 0.15 -6.19
C SER A 199 -3.37 -1.05 -6.23
#